data_fba3c50046a4f7b61dc72504e66aa50e
#
_entry.id   fba3c50046a4f7b61dc72504e66aa50e
#
_cell.length_a   1.000
_cell.length_b   1.000
_cell.length_c   1.000
_cell.angle_alpha   90.00
_cell.angle_beta   90.00
_cell.angle_gamma   90.00
#
_symmetry.space_group_name_H-M   'P 1'
#
loop_
_entity.id
_entity.type
_entity.pdbx_description
1 polymer ?
#
loop_
_entity_poly.entity_id
_entity_poly.type
_entity_poly.pdbx_seq_one_letter_code
_entity_poly.pdbx_strand_id
1 'polypeptide(L)'
;MQPRAVIYCSKHGATKELAQCLGKKYNLPVISIDHISGYSFQNIPVYFCGWIRNGKIMGLNKASKLFMCVQVIGVGAIEYNEAYEMKLKYKNKIVNQDFKYIQSSKGLSLNLLEKMYVDVFQPSLIGKSKGVAHEYSI
;
A
#
# COMPACT_ATOMS: atom_id res chain seq x y z
N MET A 1 -9.33 11.72 -1.40
CA MET A 1 -10.04 10.76 -2.18
C MET A 1 -10.01 9.42 -1.52
N GLN A 2 -11.16 8.80 -1.41
CA GLN A 2 -11.24 7.55 -0.69
C GLN A 2 -10.89 6.39 -1.59
N PRO A 3 -9.96 5.56 -1.21
CA PRO A 3 -9.67 4.36 -1.99
C PRO A 3 -10.87 3.44 -2.08
N ARG A 4 -11.05 2.83 -3.23
CA ARG A 4 -12.16 1.93 -3.50
C ARG A 4 -11.74 0.46 -3.50
N ALA A 5 -10.46 0.18 -3.47
CA ALA A 5 -9.96 -1.19 -3.50
C ALA A 5 -8.52 -1.21 -3.03
N VAL A 6 -8.04 -2.41 -2.69
CA VAL A 6 -6.63 -2.64 -2.40
C VAL A 6 -6.11 -3.52 -3.52
N ILE A 7 -5.10 -3.02 -4.23
CA ILE A 7 -4.47 -3.76 -5.32
C ILE A 7 -3.09 -4.17 -4.84
N TYR A 8 -2.67 -5.39 -5.11
CA TYR A 8 -1.37 -5.83 -4.63
C TYR A 8 -0.58 -6.64 -5.64
N CYS A 9 0.73 -6.68 -5.43
CA CYS A 9 1.63 -7.55 -6.16
C CYS A 9 2.50 -8.23 -5.13
N SER A 10 2.39 -9.55 -5.00
CA SER A 10 3.09 -10.30 -3.95
C SER A 10 3.85 -11.47 -4.56
N LYS A 11 5.01 -11.78 -3.97
CA LYS A 11 5.76 -12.93 -4.42
C LYS A 11 5.70 -14.06 -3.41
N HIS A 12 5.91 -13.79 -2.15
CA HIS A 12 5.97 -14.83 -1.12
C HIS A 12 4.86 -14.74 -0.08
N GLY A 13 3.86 -13.96 -0.34
CA GLY A 13 2.69 -13.92 0.53
C GLY A 13 2.63 -12.80 1.54
N ALA A 14 3.76 -12.21 1.91
CA ALA A 14 3.72 -11.16 2.92
C ALA A 14 2.94 -9.93 2.45
N THR A 15 3.15 -9.53 1.22
CA THR A 15 2.44 -8.37 0.67
C THR A 15 0.96 -8.67 0.56
N LYS A 16 0.62 -9.92 0.18
CA LYS A 16 -0.77 -10.31 0.07
C LYS A 16 -1.43 -10.27 1.44
N GLU A 17 -0.76 -10.74 2.47
CA GLU A 17 -1.31 -10.71 3.81
C GLU A 17 -1.57 -9.28 4.27
N LEU A 18 -0.64 -8.38 3.98
CA LEU A 18 -0.82 -6.99 4.33
C LEU A 18 -2.03 -6.42 3.58
N ALA A 19 -2.13 -6.72 2.30
CA ALA A 19 -3.25 -6.23 1.49
C ALA A 19 -4.58 -6.74 2.04
N GLN A 20 -4.61 -8.00 2.48
CA GLN A 20 -5.82 -8.58 3.04
C GLN A 20 -6.20 -7.90 4.37
N CYS A 21 -5.21 -7.58 5.19
CA CYS A 21 -5.49 -6.86 6.42
C CYS A 21 -6.04 -5.47 6.12
N LEU A 22 -5.50 -4.82 5.10
CA LEU A 22 -5.96 -3.51 4.72
C LEU A 22 -7.40 -3.57 4.23
N GLY A 23 -7.68 -4.57 3.40
CA GLY A 23 -9.04 -4.74 2.88
C GLY A 23 -10.03 -5.03 3.99
N LYS A 24 -9.63 -5.81 4.97
CA LYS A 24 -10.51 -6.13 6.07
C LYS A 24 -10.74 -4.90 6.93
N LYS A 25 -9.68 -4.15 7.22
CA LYS A 25 -9.82 -2.98 8.06
C LYS A 25 -10.72 -1.92 7.46
N TYR A 26 -10.60 -1.69 6.18
CA TYR A 26 -11.37 -0.65 5.52
C TYR A 26 -12.56 -1.16 4.70
N ASN A 27 -12.82 -2.44 4.81
CA ASN A 27 -13.95 -3.07 4.10
C ASN A 27 -13.87 -2.82 2.60
N LEU A 28 -12.72 -3.14 2.03
CA LEU A 28 -12.47 -2.94 0.61
C LEU A 28 -12.13 -4.26 -0.07
N PRO A 29 -12.46 -4.40 -1.34
CA PRO A 29 -12.05 -5.59 -2.08
C PRO A 29 -10.54 -5.60 -2.26
N VAL A 30 -9.95 -6.78 -2.28
CA VAL A 30 -8.52 -6.97 -2.39
C VAL A 30 -8.25 -7.79 -3.65
N ILE A 31 -7.49 -7.23 -4.57
CA ILE A 31 -7.32 -7.84 -5.88
C ILE A 31 -5.85 -7.86 -6.26
N SER A 32 -5.38 -9.00 -6.76
CA SER A 32 -4.01 -9.09 -7.26
C SER A 32 -3.90 -8.36 -8.58
N ILE A 33 -2.81 -7.64 -8.77
CA ILE A 33 -2.58 -6.94 -10.01
C ILE A 33 -2.52 -7.91 -11.18
N ASP A 34 -2.15 -9.17 -10.91
CA ASP A 34 -2.04 -10.16 -11.96
C ASP A 34 -3.41 -10.59 -12.50
N HIS A 35 -4.47 -10.32 -11.77
CA HIS A 35 -5.80 -10.70 -12.20
C HIS A 35 -6.52 -9.54 -12.90
N ILE A 36 -5.82 -8.45 -13.17
CA ILE A 36 -6.44 -7.32 -13.82
C ILE A 36 -5.82 -7.16 -15.19
N SER A 37 -6.64 -7.13 -16.21
CA SER A 37 -6.13 -7.00 -17.55
C SER A 37 -7.06 -6.18 -18.41
N GLY A 38 -6.49 -5.54 -19.37
CA GLY A 38 -7.26 -4.99 -20.49
C GLY A 38 -8.03 -3.72 -20.29
N TYR A 39 -8.44 -3.39 -19.10
CA TYR A 39 -9.27 -2.22 -18.91
C TYR A 39 -8.56 -1.16 -18.11
N SER A 40 -8.88 0.08 -18.40
CA SER A 40 -8.32 1.18 -17.65
C SER A 40 -9.30 1.59 -16.58
N PHE A 41 -8.80 1.77 -15.37
CA PHE A 41 -9.62 2.21 -14.25
C PHE A 41 -8.98 3.48 -13.68
N GLN A 42 -8.50 4.34 -14.55
CA GLN A 42 -7.66 5.47 -14.16
C GLN A 42 -8.28 6.41 -13.16
N ASN A 43 -9.56 6.46 -13.10
CA ASN A 43 -10.22 7.36 -12.17
C ASN A 43 -10.56 6.70 -10.84
N ILE A 44 -10.20 5.45 -10.67
CA ILE A 44 -10.54 4.76 -9.44
C ILE A 44 -9.37 4.84 -8.47
N PRO A 45 -9.57 5.45 -7.31
CA PRO A 45 -8.50 5.53 -6.31
C PRO A 45 -8.33 4.21 -5.59
N VAL A 46 -7.09 3.78 -5.39
CA VAL A 46 -6.81 2.51 -4.73
C VAL A 46 -5.62 2.66 -3.81
N TYR A 47 -5.53 1.73 -2.85
CA TYR A 47 -4.30 1.50 -2.11
C TYR A 47 -3.51 0.51 -2.96
N PHE A 48 -2.22 0.69 -3.09
CA PHE A 48 -1.39 -0.29 -3.78
C PHE A 48 -0.30 -0.81 -2.84
N CYS A 49 -0.17 -2.13 -2.76
CA CYS A 49 0.86 -2.78 -1.96
C CYS A 49 1.73 -3.62 -2.88
N GLY A 50 3.02 -3.37 -2.90
CA GLY A 50 3.93 -4.14 -3.76
C GLY A 50 5.18 -4.58 -3.03
N TRP A 51 5.68 -5.78 -3.37
CA TRP A 51 6.94 -6.24 -2.80
C TRP A 51 8.08 -5.52 -3.52
N ILE A 52 9.23 -5.43 -2.85
CA ILE A 52 10.35 -4.68 -3.38
C ILE A 52 11.43 -5.62 -3.89
N ARG A 53 11.88 -5.39 -5.12
CA ARG A 53 12.96 -6.14 -5.69
C ARG A 53 13.98 -5.15 -6.23
N ASN A 54 15.19 -5.18 -5.72
CA ASN A 54 16.27 -4.29 -6.15
C ASN A 54 15.85 -2.82 -6.13
N GLY A 55 15.14 -2.44 -5.09
CA GLY A 55 14.70 -1.05 -4.93
C GLY A 55 13.47 -0.67 -5.74
N LYS A 56 12.90 -1.61 -6.49
CA LYS A 56 11.71 -1.30 -7.25
C LYS A 56 10.49 -1.93 -6.62
N ILE A 57 9.41 -1.18 -6.55
CA ILE A 57 8.14 -1.67 -6.02
C ILE A 57 7.44 -2.39 -7.15
N MET A 58 7.38 -3.71 -7.03
CA MET A 58 6.88 -4.54 -8.12
C MET A 58 5.39 -4.33 -8.33
N GLY A 59 5.01 -4.22 -9.57
CA GLY A 59 3.60 -4.01 -9.94
C GLY A 59 3.14 -2.58 -9.93
N LEU A 60 3.93 -1.67 -9.36
CA LEU A 60 3.51 -0.27 -9.24
C LEU A 60 3.35 0.38 -10.62
N ASN A 61 4.24 0.08 -11.53
CA ASN A 61 4.18 0.69 -12.84
C ASN A 61 2.86 0.33 -13.54
N LYS A 62 2.49 -0.93 -13.48
CA LYS A 62 1.24 -1.38 -14.10
C LYS A 62 0.04 -0.78 -13.35
N ALA A 63 0.09 -0.80 -12.03
CA ALA A 63 -1.02 -0.26 -11.24
C ALA A 63 -1.22 1.22 -11.49
N SER A 64 -0.14 1.96 -11.64
CA SER A 64 -0.21 3.39 -11.88
C SER A 64 -0.82 3.74 -13.23
N LYS A 65 -0.72 2.82 -14.18
CA LYS A 65 -1.31 3.04 -15.48
C LYS A 65 -2.80 2.70 -15.46
N LEU A 66 -3.21 1.80 -14.59
CA LEU A 66 -4.60 1.33 -14.56
C LEU A 66 -5.46 2.04 -13.53
N PHE A 67 -4.87 2.52 -12.45
CA PHE A 67 -5.62 3.10 -11.34
C PHE A 67 -5.00 4.40 -10.87
N MET A 68 -5.69 5.08 -9.98
CA MET A 68 -5.12 6.21 -9.27
C MET A 68 -4.60 5.66 -7.95
N CYS A 69 -3.31 5.41 -7.84
CA CYS A 69 -2.73 4.86 -6.62
C CYS A 69 -2.53 6.00 -5.64
N VAL A 70 -3.48 6.18 -4.72
CA VAL A 70 -3.43 7.30 -3.78
C VAL A 70 -2.50 7.05 -2.61
N GLN A 71 -2.28 5.79 -2.27
CA GLN A 71 -1.31 5.44 -1.25
C GLN A 71 -0.56 4.20 -1.73
N VAL A 72 0.74 4.22 -1.56
CA VAL A 72 1.58 3.13 -2.01
C VAL A 72 2.35 2.57 -0.83
N ILE A 73 2.36 1.26 -0.67
CA ILE A 73 3.10 0.59 0.38
C ILE A 73 4.09 -0.34 -0.28
N GLY A 74 5.37 -0.17 0.03
CA GLY A 74 6.40 -1.07 -0.42
C GLY A 74 6.77 -2.03 0.71
N VAL A 75 6.80 -3.32 0.44
CA VAL A 75 7.08 -4.34 1.43
C VAL A 75 8.39 -5.04 1.08
N GLY A 76 9.34 -5.02 1.98
CA GLY A 76 10.64 -5.62 1.73
C GLY A 76 11.30 -6.14 2.98
N ALA A 77 12.46 -6.74 2.81
CA ALA A 77 13.17 -7.38 3.91
C ALA A 77 14.19 -6.48 4.59
N ILE A 78 14.55 -5.37 3.99
CA ILE A 78 15.54 -4.49 4.55
C ILE A 78 14.98 -3.79 5.77
N GLU A 79 15.80 -3.67 6.79
CA GLU A 79 15.35 -3.03 8.01
C GLU A 79 14.91 -1.61 7.74
N TYR A 80 13.80 -1.22 8.33
CA TYR A 80 13.25 0.11 8.11
C TYR A 80 14.19 1.20 8.57
N ASN A 81 14.40 2.20 7.77
CA ASN A 81 14.97 3.45 8.19
C ASN A 81 14.44 4.53 7.26
N GLU A 82 14.42 5.73 7.76
CA GLU A 82 13.82 6.84 7.03
C GLU A 82 14.55 7.15 5.72
N ALA A 83 15.86 7.05 5.74
CA ALA A 83 16.64 7.32 4.54
C ALA A 83 16.31 6.33 3.43
N TYR A 84 16.15 5.06 3.79
CA TYR A 84 15.81 4.03 2.82
C TYR A 84 14.42 4.28 2.25
N GLU A 85 13.48 4.67 3.11
CA GLU A 85 12.12 4.96 2.66
C GLU A 85 12.12 6.11 1.66
N MET A 86 12.89 7.15 1.94
CA MET A 86 12.98 8.28 1.04
C MET A 86 13.62 7.89 -0.29
N LYS A 87 14.62 7.03 -0.23
CA LYS A 87 15.29 6.58 -1.41
C LYS A 87 14.35 5.78 -2.29
N LEU A 88 13.52 4.93 -1.68
CA LEU A 88 12.54 4.15 -2.42
C LEU A 88 11.52 5.06 -3.08
N LYS A 89 11.07 6.06 -2.36
CA LYS A 89 10.08 6.99 -2.88
C LYS A 89 10.63 7.69 -4.11
N TYR A 90 11.86 8.13 -4.04
CA TYR A 90 12.47 8.83 -5.14
C TYR A 90 12.71 7.91 -6.31
N LYS A 91 13.24 6.74 -6.07
CA LYS A 91 13.56 5.80 -7.12
C LYS A 91 12.31 5.34 -7.88
N ASN A 92 11.20 5.23 -7.19
CA ASN A 92 9.97 4.76 -7.80
C ASN A 92 9.07 5.91 -8.26
N LYS A 93 9.61 7.13 -8.26
CA LYS A 93 8.93 8.30 -8.79
C LYS A 93 7.60 8.57 -8.12
N ILE A 94 7.53 8.32 -6.83
CA ILE A 94 6.33 8.59 -6.07
C ILE A 94 6.42 10.04 -5.61
N VAL A 95 5.59 10.89 -6.13
CA VAL A 95 5.67 12.31 -5.86
C VAL A 95 4.49 12.83 -5.06
N ASN A 96 3.31 12.61 -5.53
CA ASN A 96 2.13 13.14 -4.90
C ASN A 96 1.38 12.18 -4.02
N GLN A 97 1.68 10.91 -4.09
CA GLN A 97 0.99 9.93 -3.30
C GLN A 97 1.68 9.78 -1.95
N ASP A 98 0.96 9.29 -0.98
CA ASP A 98 1.56 8.92 0.29
C ASP A 98 2.31 7.62 0.07
N PHE A 99 3.48 7.51 0.62
CA PHE A 99 4.27 6.29 0.52
C PHE A 99 4.76 5.85 1.87
N LYS A 100 4.68 4.55 2.13
CA LYS A 100 5.24 3.97 3.35
C LYS A 100 5.99 2.69 3.00
N TYR A 101 7.12 2.48 3.65
CA TYR A 101 7.85 1.23 3.53
C TYR A 101 7.60 0.41 4.79
N ILE A 102 7.27 -0.86 4.61
CA ILE A 102 7.07 -1.76 5.72
C ILE A 102 8.05 -2.90 5.59
N GLN A 103 8.81 -3.13 6.64
CA GLN A 103 9.71 -4.26 6.68
C GLN A 103 8.91 -5.51 6.97
N SER A 104 9.12 -6.54 6.19
CA SER A 104 8.47 -7.80 6.37
C SER A 104 9.51 -8.83 6.71
N SER A 105 9.19 -9.73 7.62
CA SER A 105 10.08 -10.83 7.90
C SER A 105 9.24 -12.08 7.95
N LYS A 106 9.91 -13.25 7.89
CA LYS A 106 9.24 -14.47 7.98
C LYS A 106 8.49 -14.52 9.25
N GLY A 107 7.28 -14.95 9.23
CA GLY A 107 6.52 -15.10 10.46
C GLY A 107 5.82 -13.86 10.98
N LEU A 108 5.68 -12.85 10.17
CA LEU A 108 4.99 -11.66 10.58
C LEU A 108 3.55 -12.01 10.89
N SER A 109 3.07 -11.70 12.05
CA SER A 109 1.72 -12.06 12.46
C SER A 109 0.70 -11.00 12.01
N LEU A 110 -0.55 -11.41 11.97
CA LEU A 110 -1.61 -10.50 11.61
C LEU A 110 -1.69 -9.36 12.60
N ASN A 111 -1.49 -9.64 13.87
CA ASN A 111 -1.55 -8.60 14.89
C ASN A 111 -0.47 -7.55 14.64
N LEU A 112 0.70 -7.99 14.24
CA LEU A 112 1.77 -7.08 13.97
C LEU A 112 1.44 -6.25 12.75
N LEU A 113 0.86 -6.86 11.73
CA LEU A 113 0.46 -6.14 10.54
C LEU A 113 -0.59 -5.09 10.86
N GLU A 114 -1.56 -5.44 11.69
CA GLU A 114 -2.59 -4.50 12.07
C GLU A 114 -2.01 -3.32 12.82
N LYS A 115 -1.01 -3.58 13.66
CA LYS A 115 -0.39 -2.53 14.39
C LYS A 115 0.38 -1.61 13.46
N MET A 116 1.05 -2.18 12.47
CA MET A 116 1.79 -1.40 11.51
C MET A 116 0.85 -0.52 10.70
N TYR A 117 -0.36 -1.04 10.39
CA TYR A 117 -1.30 -0.32 9.68
C TYR A 117 -1.72 0.88 10.42
N VAL A 118 -2.05 0.78 11.69
CA VAL A 118 -2.47 1.92 12.47
C VAL A 118 -1.38 2.98 12.42
N ASP A 119 -0.12 2.58 12.53
CA ASP A 119 0.96 3.52 12.49
C ASP A 119 1.17 4.12 11.11
N VAL A 120 0.88 3.37 10.09
CA VAL A 120 1.11 3.82 8.75
C VAL A 120 0.01 4.74 8.25
N PHE A 121 -1.23 4.32 8.46
CA PHE A 121 -2.34 5.03 7.85
C PHE A 121 -3.09 6.00 8.72
N GLN A 122 -3.20 5.71 9.97
CA GLN A 122 -3.98 6.54 10.82
C GLN A 122 -3.49 7.97 10.88
N PRO A 123 -2.22 8.24 10.97
CA PRO A 123 -1.76 9.59 10.98
C PRO A 123 -2.17 10.35 9.73
N SER A 124 -2.13 9.65 8.61
CA SER A 124 -2.48 10.29 7.39
C SER A 124 -3.95 10.68 7.37
N LEU A 125 -4.80 9.80 7.81
CA LEU A 125 -6.20 10.05 7.83
C LEU A 125 -6.53 11.11 8.83
N ILE A 126 -5.98 11.03 9.98
CA ILE A 126 -6.28 11.96 10.97
C ILE A 126 -5.63 13.25 10.76
N GLY A 127 -4.43 13.24 10.29
CA GLY A 127 -3.71 14.43 10.10
C GLY A 127 -4.40 15.36 9.18
N LYS A 128 -5.20 14.79 8.31
CA LYS A 128 -5.80 15.62 7.44
C LYS A 128 -6.90 16.22 8.06
N SER A 129 -7.52 15.64 8.82
CA SER A 129 -8.62 16.17 9.35
C SER A 129 -8.87 15.85 10.59
N LYS A 130 -8.23 15.38 11.13
CA LYS A 130 -8.37 15.13 12.32
C LYS A 130 -9.59 14.71 12.55
N GLY A 131 -10.08 14.36 12.47
CA GLY A 131 -11.19 13.95 12.88
C GLY A 131 -11.85 13.23 11.98
N VAL A 132 -11.55 13.23 11.01
CA VAL A 132 -12.20 12.59 10.18
C VAL A 132 -11.84 11.37 10.05
N ALA A 133 -11.00 11.02 10.62
CA ALA A 133 -10.59 9.77 10.47
C ALA A 133 -11.66 8.87 10.44
N HIS A 134 -12.55 9.20 10.94
CA HIS A 134 -13.49 8.31 11.04
C HIS A 134 -14.20 8.19 9.91
N GLU A 135 -14.42 9.16 9.33
CA GLU A 135 -15.20 9.04 8.35
C GLU A 135 -14.60 8.34 7.32
N TYR A 136 -13.45 8.16 7.26
CA TYR A 136 -12.91 7.48 6.35
C TYR A 136 -13.06 6.21 6.52
N SER A 137 -13.05 5.91 7.55
CA SER A 137 -13.02 4.66 7.76
C SER A 137 -14.19 4.09 7.43
N ILE A 138 -14.62 4.62 7.15
CA ILE A 138 -15.55 4.15 6.83
C ILE A 138 -15.96 3.84 6.38
#